data_2877fadb6e63e0b765946e8f720cf7ba
#
_entry.id   2877fadb6e63e0b765946e8f720cf7ba
#
_cell.length_a   1.000
_cell.length_b   1.000
_cell.length_c   1.000
_cell.angle_alpha   90.00
_cell.angle_beta   90.00
_cell.angle_gamma   90.00
#
_symmetry.space_group_name_H-M   'P 1'
#
loop_
_entity.id
_entity.type
_entity.pdbx_description
1 polymer ?
#
loop_
_entity_poly.entity_id
_entity_poly.type
_entity_poly.pdbx_seq_one_letter_code
_entity_poly.pdbx_strand_id
1 'polypeptide(L)'
;MKNKVIVFLTVIVLIFTGATGVKADTPDIDDCINKTLEYEYKEAAVTDAQSFVNDGLMAVAGISPCEWWVINIKALYPETDFSEYVKAVEKYLDEAEDIKPTDYERIALAFYILGEKDDFIREVIKEQTGKMGIMSVIYGLMLAAYGGYDADYIADSLLEFQLPDGSFSVNQKAGDVDVTAMALQAMAPLREKYEEKINKALEYLNNNMTGNGGYKSMGTENSESLAQVIMAKTALKDTENMDILINELITYQNEYGGFCHIKGGKSNSIATYQCMSALISYKNGFVYDKTNLTETGKDDTTVNTIKWQGKYIKYIVLSALGIGYAVFLVVFFIRKKKKKSVFMTFTIVFVGLAVYFSLSDFKTKDEYYDVKTSGEVATYLEITGHGKEVILSEKEIDIKEGDSTFDQLLTASMIYEIPVDYNGSKVFSSIYVKAIAGMAEFDYGNMSGWTYSVNGEFPNVSCSAYKLSEGDYVRWIYTDDGKVGQ
;
A
#
# COMPACT_ATOMS: atom_id res chain seq x y z
N MET A 1 16.06 -0.10 -57.73
CA MET A 1 15.02 0.32 -56.77
C MET A 1 14.79 -0.69 -55.62
N LYS A 2 14.89 -1.99 -55.86
CA LYS A 2 14.74 -3.01 -54.78
C LYS A 2 15.79 -2.87 -53.66
N ASN A 3 17.06 -2.56 -54.02
CA ASN A 3 18.14 -2.46 -53.01
C ASN A 3 18.01 -1.23 -52.06
N LYS A 4 17.35 -0.15 -52.48
CA LYS A 4 17.16 1.03 -51.59
C LYS A 4 16.00 0.88 -50.60
N VAL A 5 15.02 0.04 -50.91
CA VAL A 5 13.91 -0.29 -49.97
C VAL A 5 14.40 -1.29 -48.92
N ILE A 6 15.25 -2.25 -49.35
CA ILE A 6 15.85 -3.22 -48.41
C ILE A 6 16.79 -2.51 -47.42
N VAL A 7 17.62 -1.56 -47.90
CA VAL A 7 18.50 -0.76 -47.04
C VAL A 7 17.70 0.12 -46.04
N PHE A 8 16.55 0.65 -46.48
CA PHE A 8 15.71 1.47 -45.57
C PHE A 8 15.01 0.61 -44.53
N LEU A 9 14.52 -0.58 -44.88
CA LEU A 9 13.95 -1.56 -43.93
C LEU A 9 15.01 -2.13 -42.98
N THR A 10 16.24 -2.37 -43.48
CA THR A 10 17.35 -2.86 -42.65
C THR A 10 17.86 -1.76 -41.68
N VAL A 11 17.83 -0.49 -42.07
CA VAL A 11 18.13 0.63 -41.16
C VAL A 11 17.05 0.81 -40.09
N ILE A 12 15.77 0.63 -40.42
CA ILE A 12 14.69 0.67 -39.41
C ILE A 12 14.82 -0.52 -38.43
N VAL A 13 15.12 -1.72 -38.90
CA VAL A 13 15.35 -2.88 -38.04
C VAL A 13 16.61 -2.72 -37.20
N LEU A 14 17.69 -2.12 -37.74
CA LEU A 14 18.93 -1.84 -36.98
C LEU A 14 18.76 -0.70 -35.96
N ILE A 15 17.86 0.26 -36.19
CA ILE A 15 17.53 1.28 -35.20
C ILE A 15 16.74 0.65 -34.03
N PHE A 16 15.96 -0.40 -34.27
CA PHE A 16 15.25 -1.14 -33.20
C PHE A 16 16.08 -2.26 -32.55
N THR A 17 17.21 -2.69 -33.16
CA THR A 17 18.07 -3.75 -32.58
C THR A 17 19.44 -3.21 -32.08
N GLY A 18 19.70 -1.94 -32.24
CA GLY A 18 20.99 -1.30 -31.92
C GLY A 18 21.09 -0.62 -30.56
N ALA A 19 20.14 -0.84 -29.67
CA ALA A 19 20.18 -0.26 -28.34
C ALA A 19 19.78 -1.29 -27.29
N THR A 20 20.61 -2.29 -27.08
CA THR A 20 20.48 -3.11 -25.87
C THR A 20 21.83 -3.31 -25.20
N GLY A 21 22.45 -2.21 -24.78
CA GLY A 21 22.98 -2.21 -23.43
C GLY A 21 21.80 -1.90 -22.53
N VAL A 22 21.05 -2.90 -22.08
CA VAL A 22 20.12 -2.74 -20.98
C VAL A 22 20.98 -2.47 -19.77
N LYS A 23 21.27 -1.17 -19.48
CA LYS A 23 21.31 -0.74 -18.11
C LYS A 23 19.94 -1.15 -17.58
N ALA A 24 19.90 -1.97 -16.54
CA ALA A 24 18.69 -2.10 -15.74
C ALA A 24 18.29 -0.66 -15.42
N ASP A 25 17.19 -0.18 -16.00
CA ASP A 25 16.66 1.13 -15.67
C ASP A 25 16.44 1.09 -14.17
N THR A 26 17.02 2.06 -13.46
CA THR A 26 16.69 2.30 -12.05
C THR A 26 15.18 2.45 -12.01
N PRO A 27 14.45 1.66 -11.22
CA PRO A 27 13.00 1.74 -11.20
C PRO A 27 12.59 3.17 -10.92
N ASP A 28 11.63 3.67 -11.67
CA ASP A 28 11.08 5.01 -11.45
C ASP A 28 10.24 4.98 -10.18
N ILE A 29 10.79 5.51 -9.09
CA ILE A 29 10.15 5.57 -7.78
C ILE A 29 8.86 6.38 -7.85
N ASP A 30 8.83 7.43 -8.67
CA ASP A 30 7.64 8.25 -8.86
C ASP A 30 6.54 7.47 -9.55
N ASP A 31 6.86 6.64 -10.53
CA ASP A 31 5.92 5.73 -11.16
C ASP A 31 5.36 4.71 -10.14
N CYS A 32 6.21 4.15 -9.27
CA CYS A 32 5.77 3.25 -8.20
C CYS A 32 4.83 3.93 -7.21
N ILE A 33 5.18 5.13 -6.73
CA ILE A 33 4.34 5.92 -5.82
C ILE A 33 2.99 6.24 -6.47
N ASN A 34 2.99 6.71 -7.73
CA ASN A 34 1.78 7.07 -8.45
C ASN A 34 0.86 5.86 -8.66
N LYS A 35 1.40 4.69 -9.05
CA LYS A 35 0.63 3.46 -9.18
C LYS A 35 -0.01 3.02 -7.86
N THR A 36 0.70 3.20 -6.74
CA THR A 36 0.16 2.88 -5.42
C THR A 36 -0.99 3.83 -5.04
N LEU A 37 -0.85 5.13 -5.32
CA LEU A 37 -1.93 6.08 -5.12
C LEU A 37 -3.15 5.79 -6.00
N GLU A 38 -2.94 5.49 -7.28
CA GLU A 38 -4.02 5.10 -8.19
C GLU A 38 -4.76 3.84 -7.71
N TYR A 39 -4.00 2.85 -7.21
CA TYR A 39 -4.55 1.64 -6.59
C TYR A 39 -5.44 2.00 -5.38
N GLU A 40 -4.93 2.77 -4.42
CA GLU A 40 -5.67 3.14 -3.20
C GLU A 40 -6.86 4.06 -3.51
N TYR A 41 -6.72 5.01 -4.45
CA TYR A 41 -7.83 5.86 -4.87
C TYR A 41 -8.96 5.06 -5.52
N LYS A 42 -8.60 4.02 -6.28
CA LYS A 42 -9.58 3.12 -6.87
C LYS A 42 -10.30 2.28 -5.82
N GLU A 43 -9.56 1.71 -4.86
CA GLU A 43 -10.14 0.93 -3.75
C GLU A 43 -11.08 1.79 -2.90
N ALA A 44 -10.73 3.06 -2.68
CA ALA A 44 -11.55 4.03 -1.95
C ALA A 44 -12.67 4.69 -2.79
N ALA A 45 -12.76 4.39 -4.10
CA ALA A 45 -13.67 5.01 -5.05
C ALA A 45 -13.55 6.54 -5.14
N VAL A 46 -12.33 7.08 -5.00
CA VAL A 46 -12.00 8.50 -5.06
C VAL A 46 -11.02 8.79 -6.21
N THR A 47 -10.64 10.06 -6.42
CA THR A 47 -9.90 10.45 -7.62
C THR A 47 -8.64 11.25 -7.39
N ASP A 48 -8.42 11.75 -6.18
CA ASP A 48 -7.32 12.63 -5.82
C ASP A 48 -7.08 12.61 -4.31
N ALA A 49 -5.96 13.22 -3.87
CA ALA A 49 -5.57 13.23 -2.47
C ALA A 49 -6.61 13.88 -1.55
N GLN A 50 -7.25 14.97 -1.98
CA GLN A 50 -8.24 15.65 -1.15
C GLN A 50 -9.50 14.81 -0.97
N SER A 51 -10.02 14.19 -2.04
CA SER A 51 -11.15 13.28 -1.94
C SER A 51 -10.80 11.99 -1.18
N PHE A 52 -9.54 11.52 -1.28
CA PHE A 52 -9.07 10.40 -0.48
C PHE A 52 -9.12 10.71 1.03
N VAL A 53 -8.70 11.92 1.43
CA VAL A 53 -8.82 12.36 2.83
C VAL A 53 -10.28 12.48 3.26
N ASN A 54 -11.12 13.16 2.47
CA ASN A 54 -12.48 13.54 2.87
C ASN A 54 -13.49 12.37 2.80
N ASP A 55 -13.37 11.50 1.81
CA ASP A 55 -14.35 10.44 1.54
C ASP A 55 -13.79 9.04 1.91
N GLY A 56 -12.47 8.86 1.82
CA GLY A 56 -11.81 7.60 2.19
C GLY A 56 -11.37 7.58 3.66
N LEU A 57 -10.38 8.42 4.02
CA LEU A 57 -9.72 8.37 5.32
C LEU A 57 -10.60 8.88 6.47
N MET A 58 -11.38 9.94 6.26
CA MET A 58 -12.25 10.49 7.28
C MET A 58 -13.29 9.47 7.77
N ALA A 59 -13.79 8.61 6.91
CA ALA A 59 -14.76 7.58 7.26
C ALA A 59 -14.23 6.52 8.25
N VAL A 60 -12.90 6.40 8.36
CA VAL A 60 -12.19 5.41 9.19
C VAL A 60 -11.15 6.08 10.11
N ALA A 61 -11.34 7.35 10.40
CA ALA A 61 -10.48 8.14 11.27
C ALA A 61 -10.34 7.48 12.65
N GLY A 62 -9.12 7.38 13.15
CA GLY A 62 -8.81 6.70 14.41
C GLY A 62 -8.59 5.19 14.30
N ILE A 63 -8.88 4.58 13.14
CA ILE A 63 -8.77 3.13 12.91
C ILE A 63 -7.60 2.84 11.96
N SER A 64 -6.65 2.00 12.38
CA SER A 64 -5.52 1.60 11.52
C SER A 64 -6.02 0.93 10.21
N PRO A 65 -5.44 1.25 9.05
CA PRO A 65 -4.18 2.00 8.83
C PRO A 65 -4.38 3.49 8.47
N CYS A 66 -5.51 4.10 8.82
CA CYS A 66 -5.88 5.45 8.41
C CYS A 66 -4.76 6.47 8.65
N GLU A 67 -4.23 6.54 9.87
CA GLU A 67 -3.23 7.52 10.27
C GLU A 67 -1.92 7.39 9.48
N TRP A 68 -1.53 6.18 9.12
CA TRP A 68 -0.35 5.95 8.27
C TRP A 68 -0.56 6.53 6.85
N TRP A 69 -1.78 6.43 6.31
CA TRP A 69 -2.11 7.07 5.04
C TRP A 69 -2.20 8.60 5.16
N VAL A 70 -2.74 9.14 6.25
CA VAL A 70 -2.73 10.59 6.52
C VAL A 70 -1.31 11.13 6.49
N ILE A 71 -0.37 10.46 7.15
CA ILE A 71 1.05 10.83 7.16
C ILE A 71 1.65 10.76 5.75
N ASN A 72 1.39 9.69 5.00
CA ASN A 72 1.87 9.53 3.64
C ASN A 72 1.31 10.60 2.68
N ILE A 73 0.00 10.88 2.78
CA ILE A 73 -0.63 11.93 1.95
C ILE A 73 -0.09 13.31 2.32
N LYS A 74 0.10 13.62 3.61
CA LYS A 74 0.70 14.89 4.04
C LYS A 74 2.11 15.06 3.52
N ALA A 75 2.90 13.99 3.47
CA ALA A 75 4.27 14.03 2.96
C ALA A 75 4.36 14.20 1.43
N LEU A 76 3.35 13.74 0.68
CA LEU A 76 3.29 13.88 -0.78
C LEU A 76 2.58 15.16 -1.22
N TYR A 77 1.55 15.56 -0.50
CA TYR A 77 0.66 16.67 -0.83
C TYR A 77 0.48 17.59 0.39
N PRO A 78 1.49 18.39 0.74
CA PRO A 78 1.48 19.24 1.95
C PRO A 78 0.30 20.21 2.03
N GLU A 79 -0.25 20.62 0.87
CA GLU A 79 -1.37 21.58 0.76
C GLU A 79 -2.76 20.94 0.97
N THR A 80 -2.84 19.61 1.14
CA THR A 80 -4.12 18.92 1.41
C THR A 80 -4.70 19.41 2.73
N ASP A 81 -6.01 19.70 2.73
CA ASP A 81 -6.75 20.11 3.93
C ASP A 81 -7.19 18.87 4.73
N PHE A 82 -6.73 18.79 5.97
CA PHE A 82 -7.03 17.71 6.91
C PHE A 82 -8.01 18.13 8.01
N SER A 83 -8.61 19.32 7.95
CA SER A 83 -9.44 19.87 9.03
C SER A 83 -10.64 18.99 9.38
N GLU A 84 -11.30 18.42 8.39
CA GLU A 84 -12.44 17.51 8.63
C GLU A 84 -11.99 16.14 9.16
N TYR A 85 -10.83 15.64 8.71
CA TYR A 85 -10.22 14.44 9.28
C TYR A 85 -9.92 14.64 10.77
N VAL A 86 -9.31 15.78 11.16
CA VAL A 86 -9.00 16.08 12.57
C VAL A 86 -10.28 16.04 13.43
N LYS A 87 -11.37 16.64 12.95
CA LYS A 87 -12.68 16.60 13.65
C LYS A 87 -13.24 15.18 13.76
N ALA A 88 -13.06 14.36 12.72
CA ALA A 88 -13.50 12.99 12.73
C ALA A 88 -12.72 12.14 13.76
N VAL A 89 -11.41 12.37 13.88
CA VAL A 89 -10.59 11.74 14.94
C VAL A 89 -10.99 12.22 16.33
N GLU A 90 -11.24 13.51 16.53
CA GLU A 90 -11.76 14.02 17.82
C GLU A 90 -13.06 13.31 18.22
N LYS A 91 -13.98 13.20 17.27
CA LYS A 91 -15.23 12.47 17.50
C LYS A 91 -14.97 10.99 17.84
N TYR A 92 -14.05 10.34 17.13
CA TYR A 92 -13.66 8.95 17.43
C TYR A 92 -13.11 8.82 18.87
N LEU A 93 -12.22 9.73 19.29
CA LEU A 93 -11.64 9.73 20.64
C LEU A 93 -12.68 9.95 21.73
N ASP A 94 -13.75 10.72 21.44
CA ASP A 94 -14.85 10.99 22.38
C ASP A 94 -15.85 9.82 22.46
N GLU A 95 -16.05 9.05 21.40
CA GLU A 95 -17.10 8.05 21.28
C GLU A 95 -16.59 6.60 21.43
N ALA A 96 -15.31 6.34 21.14
CA ALA A 96 -14.76 4.98 21.16
C ALA A 96 -14.45 4.52 22.59
N GLU A 97 -14.87 3.29 22.89
CA GLU A 97 -14.50 2.59 24.10
C GLU A 97 -13.24 1.74 23.84
N ASP A 98 -12.40 1.54 24.87
CA ASP A 98 -11.23 0.64 24.83
C ASP A 98 -10.16 0.96 23.76
N ILE A 99 -9.84 2.25 23.58
CA ILE A 99 -8.73 2.67 22.69
C ILE A 99 -7.39 2.19 23.30
N LYS A 100 -6.63 1.43 22.52
CA LYS A 100 -5.33 0.90 22.94
C LYS A 100 -4.27 2.02 23.04
N PRO A 101 -3.29 1.91 23.94
CA PRO A 101 -2.19 2.88 24.03
C PRO A 101 -1.48 3.14 22.69
N THR A 102 -1.23 2.09 21.88
CA THR A 102 -0.64 2.23 20.56
C THR A 102 -1.53 2.92 19.53
N ASP A 103 -2.85 2.92 19.72
CA ASP A 103 -3.79 3.67 18.86
C ASP A 103 -3.75 5.16 19.19
N TYR A 104 -3.70 5.52 20.49
CA TYR A 104 -3.45 6.90 20.91
C TYR A 104 -2.13 7.43 20.36
N GLU A 105 -1.06 6.64 20.43
CA GLU A 105 0.27 7.00 19.93
C GLU A 105 0.30 7.17 18.41
N ARG A 106 -0.39 6.30 17.66
CA ARG A 106 -0.53 6.41 16.20
C ARG A 106 -1.30 7.68 15.80
N ILE A 107 -2.43 7.96 16.47
CA ILE A 107 -3.21 9.19 16.27
C ILE A 107 -2.35 10.42 16.59
N ALA A 108 -1.60 10.40 17.70
CA ALA A 108 -0.72 11.48 18.08
C ALA A 108 0.39 11.71 17.05
N LEU A 109 0.94 10.65 16.43
CA LEU A 109 1.91 10.78 15.32
C LEU A 109 1.30 11.49 14.11
N ALA A 110 0.06 11.16 13.73
CA ALA A 110 -0.63 11.86 12.66
C ALA A 110 -0.84 13.35 13.03
N PHE A 111 -1.32 13.65 14.21
CA PHE A 111 -1.47 15.03 14.68
C PHE A 111 -0.15 15.79 14.71
N TYR A 112 0.95 15.15 15.16
CA TYR A 112 2.28 15.74 15.12
C TYR A 112 2.69 16.15 13.70
N ILE A 113 2.50 15.26 12.74
CA ILE A 113 2.83 15.51 11.32
C ILE A 113 1.94 16.60 10.71
N LEU A 114 0.67 16.67 11.10
CA LEU A 114 -0.24 17.72 10.68
C LEU A 114 0.04 19.07 11.35
N GLY A 115 0.78 19.10 12.47
CA GLY A 115 0.98 20.29 13.28
C GLY A 115 -0.21 20.65 14.16
N GLU A 116 -1.02 19.65 14.53
CA GLU A 116 -2.27 19.77 15.27
C GLU A 116 -2.15 19.22 16.69
N LYS A 117 -3.03 19.67 17.62
CA LYS A 117 -3.30 19.03 18.93
C LYS A 117 -2.06 18.79 19.82
N ASP A 118 -1.19 19.78 19.97
CA ASP A 118 0.06 19.67 20.77
C ASP A 118 -0.19 19.21 22.22
N ASP A 119 -1.27 19.69 22.85
CA ASP A 119 -1.64 19.28 24.22
C ASP A 119 -2.00 17.78 24.27
N PHE A 120 -2.74 17.27 23.29
CA PHE A 120 -3.04 15.84 23.18
C PHE A 120 -1.77 15.00 22.99
N ILE A 121 -0.84 15.47 22.15
CA ILE A 121 0.44 14.80 21.94
C ILE A 121 1.23 14.68 23.25
N ARG A 122 1.29 15.78 24.03
CA ARG A 122 1.97 15.79 25.34
C ARG A 122 1.33 14.81 26.33
N GLU A 123 0.01 14.78 26.35
CA GLU A 123 -0.74 13.86 27.20
C GLU A 123 -0.49 12.40 26.81
N VAL A 124 -0.51 12.08 25.51
CA VAL A 124 -0.22 10.74 25.00
C VAL A 124 1.20 10.29 25.36
N ILE A 125 2.22 11.15 25.17
CA ILE A 125 3.61 10.83 25.57
C ILE A 125 3.66 10.49 27.05
N LYS A 126 3.00 11.27 27.91
CA LYS A 126 3.03 11.10 29.35
C LYS A 126 2.24 9.88 29.83
N GLU A 127 1.06 9.68 29.28
CA GLU A 127 0.08 8.74 29.82
C GLU A 127 0.06 7.40 29.10
N GLN A 128 0.51 7.29 27.84
CA GLN A 128 0.40 6.05 27.08
C GLN A 128 1.73 5.31 26.88
N THR A 129 2.85 6.05 26.81
CA THR A 129 4.17 5.46 26.55
C THR A 129 4.50 4.31 27.51
N GLY A 130 4.86 3.16 26.94
CA GLY A 130 5.25 1.97 27.68
C GLY A 130 4.09 1.08 28.16
N LYS A 131 2.82 1.50 28.04
CA LYS A 131 1.66 0.72 28.51
C LYS A 131 1.40 -0.56 27.70
N MET A 132 1.94 -0.65 26.48
CA MET A 132 1.85 -1.85 25.64
C MET A 132 3.25 -2.39 25.24
N GLY A 133 4.16 -2.45 26.22
CA GLY A 133 5.50 -2.99 26.02
C GLY A 133 6.32 -2.18 25.01
N ILE A 134 7.27 -2.85 24.34
CA ILE A 134 8.25 -2.18 23.48
C ILE A 134 7.62 -1.34 22.36
N MET A 135 6.50 -1.76 21.77
CA MET A 135 5.88 -1.02 20.67
C MET A 135 5.40 0.35 21.13
N SER A 136 4.77 0.42 22.31
CA SER A 136 4.34 1.68 22.90
C SER A 136 5.56 2.55 23.33
N VAL A 137 6.67 1.95 23.77
CA VAL A 137 7.91 2.71 24.03
C VAL A 137 8.48 3.29 22.74
N ILE A 138 8.48 2.54 21.63
CA ILE A 138 8.96 3.00 20.31
C ILE A 138 8.14 4.19 19.81
N TYR A 139 6.81 4.08 19.82
CA TYR A 139 5.94 5.17 19.33
C TYR A 139 6.01 6.41 20.23
N GLY A 140 6.04 6.22 21.55
CA GLY A 140 6.22 7.32 22.49
C GLY A 140 7.57 8.02 22.33
N LEU A 141 8.66 7.27 22.10
CA LEU A 141 9.98 7.83 21.81
C LEU A 141 9.97 8.59 20.48
N MET A 142 9.34 8.06 19.45
CA MET A 142 9.22 8.73 18.15
C MET A 142 8.52 10.09 18.30
N LEU A 143 7.39 10.13 19.01
CA LEU A 143 6.68 11.38 19.31
C LEU A 143 7.56 12.36 20.09
N ALA A 144 8.25 11.91 21.13
CA ALA A 144 9.06 12.77 21.97
C ALA A 144 10.29 13.31 21.23
N ALA A 145 11.03 12.43 20.55
CA ALA A 145 12.29 12.79 19.91
C ALA A 145 12.10 13.71 18.70
N TYR A 146 11.15 13.42 17.81
CA TYR A 146 10.86 14.27 16.66
C TYR A 146 10.03 15.50 17.03
N GLY A 147 9.19 15.39 18.07
CA GLY A 147 8.39 16.51 18.58
C GLY A 147 9.17 17.55 19.39
N GLY A 148 10.44 17.25 19.73
CA GLY A 148 11.27 18.13 20.55
C GLY A 148 10.89 18.15 22.03
N TYR A 149 10.25 17.07 22.53
CA TYR A 149 9.98 16.87 23.94
C TYR A 149 11.14 16.13 24.64
N ASP A 150 11.09 16.01 25.97
CA ASP A 150 12.07 15.20 26.69
C ASP A 150 11.96 13.72 26.30
N ALA A 151 12.95 13.25 25.56
CA ALA A 151 12.98 11.89 25.01
C ALA A 151 13.96 10.97 25.73
N ASP A 152 14.86 11.53 26.55
CA ASP A 152 15.99 10.79 27.13
C ASP A 152 15.52 9.59 27.98
N TYR A 153 14.57 9.82 28.88
CA TYR A 153 14.06 8.76 29.77
C TYR A 153 13.32 7.66 29.01
N ILE A 154 12.69 8.00 27.87
CA ILE A 154 12.01 7.00 27.02
C ILE A 154 13.06 6.20 26.24
N ALA A 155 14.10 6.86 25.73
CA ALA A 155 15.20 6.20 25.05
C ALA A 155 15.93 5.22 25.99
N ASP A 156 16.20 5.62 27.23
CA ASP A 156 16.80 4.75 28.24
C ASP A 156 15.89 3.54 28.51
N SER A 157 14.56 3.74 28.62
CA SER A 157 13.59 2.65 28.77
C SER A 157 13.55 1.73 27.53
N LEU A 158 13.68 2.28 26.31
CA LEU A 158 13.77 1.44 25.10
C LEU A 158 15.02 0.58 25.11
N LEU A 159 16.15 1.11 25.57
CA LEU A 159 17.42 0.39 25.62
C LEU A 159 17.42 -0.78 26.60
N GLU A 160 16.53 -0.81 27.59
CA GLU A 160 16.33 -1.97 28.45
C GLU A 160 15.82 -3.20 27.67
N PHE A 161 15.18 -3.00 26.51
CA PHE A 161 14.72 -4.06 25.61
C PHE A 161 15.80 -4.51 24.63
N GLN A 162 16.95 -3.80 24.52
CA GLN A 162 18.00 -4.17 23.57
C GLN A 162 18.66 -5.50 23.94
N LEU A 163 18.63 -6.46 23.02
CA LEU A 163 19.25 -7.75 23.18
C LEU A 163 20.78 -7.69 23.05
N PRO A 164 21.52 -8.73 23.54
CA PRO A 164 22.98 -8.76 23.46
C PRO A 164 23.57 -8.63 22.06
N ASP A 165 22.86 -9.03 21.02
CA ASP A 165 23.26 -8.89 19.61
C ASP A 165 22.93 -7.51 19.01
N GLY A 166 22.34 -6.61 19.80
CA GLY A 166 21.96 -5.26 19.39
C GLY A 166 20.52 -5.14 18.88
N SER A 167 19.84 -6.22 18.66
CA SER A 167 18.47 -6.25 18.15
C SER A 167 17.42 -5.90 19.22
N PHE A 168 16.19 -5.71 18.75
CA PHE A 168 15.00 -5.57 19.58
C PHE A 168 13.94 -6.56 19.16
N SER A 169 13.03 -6.94 20.05
CA SER A 169 11.89 -7.78 19.72
C SER A 169 10.77 -7.67 20.76
N VAL A 170 9.54 -7.95 20.37
CA VAL A 170 8.37 -7.95 21.28
C VAL A 170 8.51 -9.02 22.37
N ASN A 171 9.04 -10.18 22.02
CA ASN A 171 9.15 -11.32 22.96
C ASN A 171 10.45 -11.34 23.78
N GLN A 172 11.42 -10.48 23.50
CA GLN A 172 12.72 -10.37 24.14
C GLN A 172 13.55 -11.68 24.17
N LYS A 173 13.32 -12.59 23.25
CA LYS A 173 14.03 -13.88 23.18
C LYS A 173 14.95 -13.99 21.97
N ALA A 174 14.50 -13.50 20.84
CA ALA A 174 15.26 -13.48 19.60
C ALA A 174 14.99 -12.17 18.89
N GLY A 175 16.00 -11.60 18.25
CA GLY A 175 15.88 -10.35 17.53
C GLY A 175 14.86 -10.42 16.40
N ASP A 176 14.19 -9.31 16.19
CA ASP A 176 13.24 -9.12 15.09
C ASP A 176 13.66 -7.91 14.25
N VAL A 177 13.65 -8.10 12.93
CA VAL A 177 14.09 -7.05 11.98
C VAL A 177 13.18 -5.84 12.04
N ASP A 178 11.87 -6.06 12.07
CA ASP A 178 10.87 -4.98 12.03
C ASP A 178 10.96 -4.12 13.29
N VAL A 179 10.95 -4.77 14.46
CA VAL A 179 11.04 -4.08 15.77
C VAL A 179 12.38 -3.37 15.92
N THR A 180 13.48 -3.98 15.45
CA THR A 180 14.81 -3.36 15.48
C THR A 180 14.85 -2.13 14.57
N ALA A 181 14.30 -2.21 13.39
CA ALA A 181 14.23 -1.08 12.46
C ALA A 181 13.35 0.06 13.01
N MET A 182 12.18 -0.26 13.58
CA MET A 182 11.30 0.74 14.21
C MET A 182 11.97 1.41 15.43
N ALA A 183 12.70 0.65 16.25
CA ALA A 183 13.49 1.23 17.36
C ALA A 183 14.55 2.20 16.85
N LEU A 184 15.27 1.86 15.77
CA LEU A 184 16.24 2.74 15.12
C LEU A 184 15.60 4.01 14.55
N GLN A 185 14.41 3.92 13.96
CA GLN A 185 13.66 5.08 13.50
C GLN A 185 13.39 6.06 14.65
N ALA A 186 12.92 5.55 15.79
CA ALA A 186 12.62 6.37 16.96
C ALA A 186 13.87 6.98 17.59
N MET A 187 15.00 6.26 17.59
CA MET A 187 16.27 6.71 18.18
C MET A 187 17.09 7.63 17.26
N ALA A 188 16.74 7.75 15.98
CA ALA A 188 17.56 8.48 15.01
C ALA A 188 17.84 9.95 15.39
N PRO A 189 16.91 10.75 15.95
CA PRO A 189 17.21 12.11 16.44
C PRO A 189 18.21 12.16 17.59
N LEU A 190 18.38 11.05 18.30
CA LEU A 190 19.25 10.94 19.48
C LEU A 190 20.58 10.24 19.15
N ARG A 191 20.92 10.12 17.84
CA ARG A 191 22.08 9.34 17.35
C ARG A 191 23.38 9.72 18.03
N GLU A 192 23.66 11.01 18.21
CA GLU A 192 24.91 11.48 18.84
C GLU A 192 25.06 10.96 20.26
N LYS A 193 23.98 10.90 21.02
CA LYS A 193 24.00 10.47 22.44
C LYS A 193 24.09 8.96 22.58
N TYR A 194 23.44 8.20 21.70
CA TYR A 194 23.31 6.74 21.81
C TYR A 194 24.01 5.99 20.67
N GLU A 195 25.07 6.58 20.10
CA GLU A 195 25.76 6.10 18.89
C GLU A 195 26.15 4.62 18.96
N GLU A 196 26.75 4.16 20.08
CA GLU A 196 27.19 2.75 20.25
C GLU A 196 25.99 1.79 20.14
N LYS A 197 24.88 2.13 20.78
CA LYS A 197 23.66 1.31 20.82
C LYS A 197 22.98 1.25 19.47
N ILE A 198 22.89 2.38 18.78
CA ILE A 198 22.32 2.52 17.44
C ILE A 198 23.19 1.75 16.44
N ASN A 199 24.51 1.90 16.47
CA ASN A 199 25.41 1.21 15.56
C ASN A 199 25.31 -0.32 15.73
N LYS A 200 25.16 -0.81 16.97
CA LYS A 200 24.98 -2.23 17.22
C LYS A 200 23.66 -2.78 16.66
N ALA A 201 22.57 -2.02 16.75
CA ALA A 201 21.31 -2.39 16.15
C ALA A 201 21.36 -2.32 14.60
N LEU A 202 22.06 -1.34 14.05
CA LEU A 202 22.28 -1.22 12.61
C LEU A 202 23.14 -2.39 12.07
N GLU A 203 24.17 -2.81 12.82
CA GLU A 203 24.97 -3.99 12.50
C GLU A 203 24.11 -5.25 12.48
N TYR A 204 23.18 -5.41 13.43
CA TYR A 204 22.21 -6.51 13.41
C TYR A 204 21.40 -6.50 12.12
N LEU A 205 20.83 -5.36 11.68
CA LEU A 205 20.10 -5.29 10.43
C LEU A 205 20.97 -5.64 9.22
N ASN A 206 22.18 -5.09 9.14
CA ASN A 206 23.12 -5.37 8.05
C ASN A 206 23.49 -6.86 7.96
N ASN A 207 23.65 -7.53 9.09
CA ASN A 207 23.97 -8.97 9.16
C ASN A 207 22.77 -9.87 8.80
N ASN A 208 21.55 -9.36 8.84
CA ASN A 208 20.33 -10.09 8.51
C ASN A 208 19.79 -9.79 7.09
N MET A 209 20.50 -8.96 6.33
CA MET A 209 20.17 -8.74 4.92
C MET A 209 20.43 -9.99 4.10
N THR A 210 19.48 -10.39 3.27
CA THR A 210 19.63 -11.52 2.36
C THR A 210 20.45 -11.14 1.12
N GLY A 211 20.89 -12.12 0.35
CA GLY A 211 21.78 -11.88 -0.80
C GLY A 211 21.17 -11.03 -1.93
N ASN A 212 19.85 -10.89 -1.95
CA ASN A 212 19.09 -10.04 -2.87
C ASN A 212 18.69 -8.69 -2.28
N GLY A 213 19.05 -8.38 -1.04
CA GLY A 213 18.67 -7.14 -0.36
C GLY A 213 17.37 -7.23 0.44
N GLY A 214 16.75 -8.41 0.53
CA GLY A 214 15.55 -8.64 1.34
C GLY A 214 15.83 -8.83 2.81
N TYR A 215 14.77 -8.91 3.60
CA TYR A 215 14.81 -9.20 5.03
C TYR A 215 13.73 -10.22 5.41
N LYS A 216 14.01 -11.00 6.46
CA LYS A 216 13.08 -12.03 6.96
C LYS A 216 12.54 -11.65 8.32
N SER A 217 11.23 -11.71 8.47
CA SER A 217 10.59 -11.84 9.77
C SER A 217 9.95 -13.22 9.89
N MET A 218 10.11 -13.87 11.04
CA MET A 218 9.65 -15.26 11.30
C MET A 218 10.05 -16.29 10.22
N GLY A 219 11.21 -16.07 9.58
CA GLY A 219 11.76 -16.98 8.54
C GLY A 219 11.31 -16.72 7.12
N THR A 220 10.37 -15.80 6.89
CA THR A 220 9.84 -15.43 5.57
C THR A 220 10.33 -14.05 5.14
N GLU A 221 10.90 -13.95 3.93
CA GLU A 221 11.19 -12.63 3.32
C GLU A 221 9.87 -11.93 2.98
N ASN A 222 9.76 -10.67 3.41
CA ASN A 222 8.55 -9.89 3.19
C ASN A 222 8.86 -8.41 2.97
N SER A 223 7.91 -7.73 2.36
CA SER A 223 8.04 -6.33 1.99
C SER A 223 8.03 -5.38 3.18
N GLU A 224 7.29 -5.71 4.24
CA GLU A 224 7.14 -4.88 5.43
C GLU A 224 8.47 -4.78 6.19
N SER A 225 9.15 -5.92 6.42
CA SER A 225 10.49 -5.94 7.05
C SER A 225 11.48 -5.09 6.25
N LEU A 226 11.48 -5.22 4.93
CA LEU A 226 12.34 -4.42 4.06
C LEU A 226 11.98 -2.94 4.11
N ALA A 227 10.69 -2.59 4.09
CA ALA A 227 10.21 -1.21 4.21
C ALA A 227 10.65 -0.56 5.52
N GLN A 228 10.51 -1.26 6.66
CA GLN A 228 10.96 -0.75 7.96
C GLN A 228 12.46 -0.49 7.99
N VAL A 229 13.28 -1.36 7.38
CA VAL A 229 14.73 -1.16 7.30
C VAL A 229 15.09 0.05 6.43
N ILE A 230 14.44 0.24 5.28
CA ILE A 230 14.64 1.42 4.42
C ILE A 230 14.31 2.70 5.22
N MET A 231 13.21 2.72 5.94
CA MET A 231 12.82 3.85 6.78
C MET A 231 13.85 4.13 7.89
N ALA A 232 14.35 3.09 8.56
CA ALA A 232 15.37 3.22 9.60
C ALA A 232 16.68 3.80 9.05
N LYS A 233 17.15 3.27 7.91
CA LYS A 233 18.37 3.78 7.24
C LYS A 233 18.18 5.23 6.79
N THR A 234 17.00 5.57 6.25
CA THR A 234 16.69 6.96 5.88
C THR A 234 16.69 7.89 7.11
N ALA A 235 16.04 7.51 8.20
CA ALA A 235 16.04 8.29 9.44
C ALA A 235 17.46 8.52 9.97
N LEU A 236 18.32 7.52 9.91
CA LEU A 236 19.73 7.59 10.31
C LEU A 236 20.65 8.26 9.27
N LYS A 237 20.12 8.62 8.09
CA LYS A 237 20.91 9.12 6.95
C LYS A 237 22.02 8.13 6.51
N ASP A 238 21.76 6.85 6.67
CA ASP A 238 22.63 5.76 6.22
C ASP A 238 22.26 5.37 4.79
N THR A 239 23.16 5.61 3.85
CA THR A 239 22.95 5.35 2.41
C THR A 239 23.51 4.00 1.95
N GLU A 240 24.14 3.24 2.86
CA GLU A 240 24.73 1.96 2.49
C GLU A 240 23.68 0.98 1.98
N ASN A 241 23.89 0.41 0.80
CA ASN A 241 23.02 -0.54 0.10
C ASN A 241 21.60 -0.02 -0.24
N MET A 242 21.29 1.26 -0.07
CA MET A 242 19.92 1.78 -0.29
C MET A 242 19.38 1.48 -1.69
N ASP A 243 20.20 1.60 -2.76
CA ASP A 243 19.76 1.28 -4.12
C ASP A 243 19.36 -0.20 -4.26
N ILE A 244 20.07 -1.11 -3.57
CA ILE A 244 19.74 -2.55 -3.55
C ILE A 244 18.40 -2.77 -2.85
N LEU A 245 18.20 -2.12 -1.69
CA LEU A 245 16.97 -2.25 -0.89
C LEU A 245 15.75 -1.71 -1.64
N ILE A 246 15.88 -0.56 -2.28
CA ILE A 246 14.80 0.05 -3.08
C ILE A 246 14.46 -0.82 -4.30
N ASN A 247 15.47 -1.28 -5.04
CA ASN A 247 15.25 -2.18 -6.17
C ASN A 247 14.53 -3.47 -5.74
N GLU A 248 14.89 -4.01 -4.59
CA GLU A 248 14.23 -5.19 -4.03
C GLU A 248 12.81 -4.89 -3.60
N LEU A 249 12.55 -3.76 -2.91
CA LEU A 249 11.21 -3.36 -2.44
C LEU A 249 10.22 -3.25 -3.60
N ILE A 250 10.61 -2.62 -4.69
CA ILE A 250 9.75 -2.43 -5.87
C ILE A 250 9.28 -3.75 -6.48
N THR A 251 10.07 -4.83 -6.33
CA THR A 251 9.65 -6.16 -6.83
C THR A 251 8.44 -6.75 -6.11
N TYR A 252 8.02 -6.17 -4.99
CA TYR A 252 6.81 -6.58 -4.27
C TYR A 252 5.54 -5.83 -4.75
N GLN A 253 5.69 -4.78 -5.58
CA GLN A 253 4.54 -4.12 -6.18
C GLN A 253 3.94 -5.00 -7.27
N ASN A 254 2.63 -5.24 -7.21
CA ASN A 254 1.92 -5.99 -8.23
C ASN A 254 1.52 -5.12 -9.43
N GLU A 255 0.96 -5.73 -10.46
CA GLU A 255 0.53 -5.04 -11.69
C GLU A 255 -0.58 -3.99 -11.47
N TYR A 256 -1.31 -4.06 -10.35
CA TYR A 256 -2.39 -3.13 -9.98
C TYR A 256 -1.90 -1.95 -9.14
N GLY A 257 -0.64 -1.96 -8.68
CA GLY A 257 -0.02 -0.89 -7.92
C GLY A 257 0.06 -1.12 -6.41
N GLY A 258 -0.68 -2.08 -5.86
CA GLY A 258 -0.57 -2.45 -4.43
C GLY A 258 0.66 -3.31 -4.15
N PHE A 259 1.14 -3.28 -2.91
CA PHE A 259 2.27 -4.11 -2.47
C PHE A 259 1.81 -5.41 -1.82
N CYS A 260 2.57 -6.49 -2.08
CA CYS A 260 2.33 -7.82 -1.56
C CYS A 260 3.24 -8.09 -0.36
N HIS A 261 2.76 -8.82 0.63
CA HIS A 261 3.59 -9.31 1.73
C HIS A 261 4.74 -10.19 1.22
N ILE A 262 4.41 -11.12 0.31
CA ILE A 262 5.38 -12.01 -0.36
C ILE A 262 5.32 -11.74 -1.86
N LYS A 263 6.48 -11.82 -2.54
CA LYS A 263 6.57 -11.61 -3.99
C LYS A 263 5.60 -12.49 -4.77
N GLY A 264 4.87 -11.88 -5.69
CA GLY A 264 3.89 -12.56 -6.52
C GLY A 264 2.60 -12.96 -5.79
N GLY A 265 2.44 -12.57 -4.53
CA GLY A 265 1.21 -12.71 -3.77
C GLY A 265 0.13 -11.68 -4.14
N LYS A 266 -0.97 -11.68 -3.39
CA LYS A 266 -1.95 -10.61 -3.45
C LYS A 266 -1.46 -9.41 -2.64
N SER A 267 -1.79 -8.19 -3.08
CA SER A 267 -1.55 -6.98 -2.29
C SER A 267 -2.39 -7.00 -1.01
N ASN A 268 -1.85 -6.40 0.04
CA ASN A 268 -2.58 -6.14 1.26
C ASN A 268 -2.29 -4.72 1.77
N SER A 269 -3.18 -4.21 2.59
CA SER A 269 -3.12 -2.84 3.08
C SER A 269 -1.85 -2.56 3.90
N ILE A 270 -1.41 -3.51 4.75
CA ILE A 270 -0.22 -3.32 5.60
C ILE A 270 1.03 -3.19 4.75
N ALA A 271 1.27 -4.14 3.83
CA ALA A 271 2.38 -4.07 2.90
C ALA A 271 2.35 -2.77 2.07
N THR A 272 1.15 -2.39 1.60
CA THR A 272 0.99 -1.23 0.72
C THR A 272 1.35 0.07 1.42
N TYR A 273 0.79 0.37 2.62
CA TYR A 273 1.13 1.64 3.28
C TYR A 273 2.58 1.68 3.79
N GLN A 274 3.13 0.55 4.26
CA GLN A 274 4.51 0.53 4.75
C GLN A 274 5.53 0.70 3.62
N CYS A 275 5.34 0.00 2.50
CA CYS A 275 6.19 0.19 1.32
C CYS A 275 6.07 1.62 0.76
N MET A 276 4.86 2.18 0.77
CA MET A 276 4.62 3.58 0.39
C MET A 276 5.39 4.54 1.29
N SER A 277 5.31 4.37 2.62
CA SER A 277 6.06 5.17 3.59
C SER A 277 7.59 5.06 3.38
N ALA A 278 8.08 3.86 3.02
CA ALA A 278 9.50 3.66 2.72
C ALA A 278 9.95 4.38 1.44
N LEU A 279 9.16 4.29 0.35
CA LEU A 279 9.45 4.99 -0.90
C LEU A 279 9.42 6.51 -0.73
N ILE A 280 8.42 7.03 -0.01
CA ILE A 280 8.32 8.46 0.32
C ILE A 280 9.52 8.89 1.16
N SER A 281 9.86 8.12 2.20
CA SER A 281 11.00 8.43 3.06
C SER A 281 12.31 8.46 2.27
N TYR A 282 12.54 7.50 1.40
CA TYR A 282 13.73 7.47 0.55
C TYR A 282 13.81 8.70 -0.37
N LYS A 283 12.68 9.10 -0.96
CA LYS A 283 12.61 10.22 -1.91
C LYS A 283 12.70 11.58 -1.23
N ASN A 284 11.91 11.79 -0.18
CA ASN A 284 11.66 13.11 0.41
C ASN A 284 12.31 13.31 1.80
N GLY A 285 12.98 12.29 2.34
CA GLY A 285 13.42 12.24 3.74
C GLY A 285 12.40 11.55 4.64
N PHE A 286 12.83 11.14 5.83
CA PHE A 286 12.05 10.30 6.73
C PHE A 286 10.65 10.86 6.99
N VAL A 287 9.63 10.06 6.73
CA VAL A 287 8.22 10.49 6.66
C VAL A 287 7.64 10.96 8.01
N TYR A 288 8.23 10.53 9.13
CA TYR A 288 7.82 10.98 10.48
C TYR A 288 8.64 12.17 11.00
N ASP A 289 9.54 12.74 10.19
CA ASP A 289 10.21 14.00 10.49
C ASP A 289 9.53 15.13 9.72
N LYS A 290 8.69 15.90 10.42
CA LYS A 290 7.94 17.01 9.79
C LYS A 290 8.82 18.10 9.19
N THR A 291 10.10 18.17 9.54
CA THR A 291 11.03 19.15 8.93
C THR A 291 11.25 18.88 7.45
N ASN A 292 11.13 17.62 7.02
CA ASN A 292 11.23 17.23 5.61
C ASN A 292 10.01 17.71 4.79
N LEU A 293 8.87 18.00 5.43
CA LEU A 293 7.63 18.42 4.73
C LEU A 293 7.67 19.88 4.30
N THR A 294 8.56 20.71 4.87
CA THR A 294 8.63 22.14 4.58
C THR A 294 9.57 22.49 3.43
N GLU A 295 10.45 21.57 3.02
CA GLU A 295 11.43 21.79 1.95
C GLU A 295 10.96 21.37 0.55
N THR A 296 9.93 20.54 0.44
CA THR A 296 9.41 20.01 -0.83
C THR A 296 8.56 21.02 -1.62
N GLY A 297 8.31 22.21 -1.09
CA GLY A 297 7.47 23.26 -1.71
C GLY A 297 8.11 24.05 -2.85
N LYS A 298 9.21 23.59 -3.51
CA LYS A 298 9.88 24.32 -4.59
C LYS A 298 10.09 23.58 -5.90
N ASP A 299 9.56 22.40 -6.07
CA ASP A 299 9.45 21.85 -7.42
C ASP A 299 7.99 21.98 -7.90
N ASP A 300 7.81 23.02 -8.74
CA ASP A 300 6.60 23.28 -9.52
C ASP A 300 6.40 22.16 -10.55
N THR A 301 5.98 21.00 -10.08
CA THR A 301 5.28 20.04 -10.92
C THR A 301 3.89 19.84 -10.35
N THR A 302 3.01 20.81 -10.63
CA THR A 302 1.60 20.48 -10.78
C THR A 302 1.50 19.38 -11.81
N VAL A 303 1.55 18.13 -11.37
CA VAL A 303 1.09 17.02 -12.18
C VAL A 303 -0.42 17.23 -12.31
N ASN A 304 -0.80 17.98 -13.34
CA ASN A 304 -2.12 17.89 -13.90
C ASN A 304 -2.27 16.45 -14.34
N THR A 305 -2.78 15.60 -13.49
CA THR A 305 -3.27 14.28 -13.86
C THR A 305 -4.43 14.50 -14.82
N ILE A 306 -4.08 14.58 -16.11
CA ILE A 306 -5.07 14.53 -17.17
C ILE A 306 -5.72 13.15 -17.04
N LYS A 307 -6.94 13.11 -16.51
CA LYS A 307 -7.76 11.88 -16.55
C LYS A 307 -7.90 11.50 -18.03
N TRP A 308 -7.18 10.47 -18.43
CA TRP A 308 -7.27 9.88 -19.75
C TRP A 308 -8.62 9.17 -19.86
N GLN A 309 -9.67 9.89 -20.31
CA GLN A 309 -10.91 9.26 -20.75
C GLN A 309 -10.66 8.66 -22.14
N GLY A 310 -11.23 7.52 -22.43
CA GLY A 310 -11.08 6.84 -23.72
C GLY A 310 -11.33 7.75 -24.92
N LYS A 311 -12.19 8.78 -24.76
CA LYS A 311 -12.40 9.82 -25.77
C LYS A 311 -11.12 10.59 -26.13
N TYR A 312 -10.21 10.84 -25.18
CA TYR A 312 -8.95 11.53 -25.47
C TYR A 312 -7.96 10.65 -26.21
N ILE A 313 -7.93 9.35 -25.92
CA ILE A 313 -7.14 8.34 -26.66
C ILE A 313 -7.58 8.36 -28.12
N LYS A 314 -8.88 8.38 -28.38
CA LYS A 314 -9.46 8.51 -29.71
C LYS A 314 -8.95 9.74 -30.47
N TYR A 315 -8.94 10.92 -29.85
CA TYR A 315 -8.46 12.14 -30.47
C TYR A 315 -6.94 12.12 -30.74
N ILE A 316 -6.16 11.52 -29.85
CA ILE A 316 -4.69 11.36 -30.05
C ILE A 316 -4.42 10.46 -31.24
N VAL A 317 -5.10 9.31 -31.34
CA VAL A 317 -4.92 8.38 -32.47
C VAL A 317 -5.33 9.06 -33.78
N LEU A 318 -6.45 9.75 -33.82
CA LEU A 318 -6.90 10.49 -35.02
C LEU A 318 -5.94 11.64 -35.39
N SER A 319 -5.39 12.35 -34.39
CA SER A 319 -4.41 13.42 -34.63
C SER A 319 -3.10 12.85 -35.17
N ALA A 320 -2.60 11.75 -34.63
CA ALA A 320 -1.40 11.06 -35.14
C ALA A 320 -1.57 10.57 -36.58
N LEU A 321 -2.75 10.00 -36.89
CA LEU A 321 -3.11 9.62 -38.26
C LEU A 321 -3.12 10.86 -39.19
N GLY A 322 -3.73 11.97 -38.77
CA GLY A 322 -3.76 13.21 -39.54
C GLY A 322 -2.36 13.77 -39.85
N ILE A 323 -1.48 13.79 -38.85
CA ILE A 323 -0.06 14.19 -39.02
C ILE A 323 0.65 13.25 -39.99
N GLY A 324 0.48 11.93 -39.84
CA GLY A 324 1.06 10.93 -40.74
C GLY A 324 0.61 11.14 -42.20
N TYR A 325 -0.67 11.44 -42.42
CA TYR A 325 -1.19 11.72 -43.74
C TYR A 325 -0.65 13.05 -44.30
N ALA A 326 -0.54 14.09 -43.49
CA ALA A 326 0.06 15.35 -43.91
C ALA A 326 1.55 15.18 -44.36
N VAL A 327 2.33 14.43 -43.62
CA VAL A 327 3.72 14.07 -43.98
C VAL A 327 3.73 13.27 -45.28
N PHE A 328 2.82 12.31 -45.45
CA PHE A 328 2.70 11.58 -46.71
C PHE A 328 2.42 12.53 -47.90
N LEU A 329 1.49 13.47 -47.76
CA LEU A 329 1.20 14.46 -48.81
C LEU A 329 2.39 15.28 -49.15
N VAL A 330 3.13 15.82 -48.17
CA VAL A 330 4.34 16.60 -48.38
C VAL A 330 5.38 15.79 -49.18
N VAL A 331 5.69 14.58 -48.73
CA VAL A 331 6.63 13.67 -49.40
C VAL A 331 6.17 13.32 -50.81
N PHE A 332 4.87 13.06 -51.01
CA PHE A 332 4.30 12.73 -52.30
C PHE A 332 4.43 13.89 -53.29
N PHE A 333 4.18 15.13 -52.87
CA PHE A 333 4.24 16.30 -53.75
C PHE A 333 5.68 16.73 -54.05
N ILE A 334 6.66 16.47 -53.18
CA ILE A 334 8.06 16.74 -53.41
C ILE A 334 8.69 15.75 -54.41
N ARG A 335 8.19 14.50 -54.51
CA ARG A 335 8.74 13.50 -55.42
C ARG A 335 8.40 13.77 -56.89
N LYS A 336 9.44 13.81 -57.76
CA LYS A 336 9.31 14.08 -59.20
C LYS A 336 8.51 13.01 -59.97
N LYS A 337 8.41 11.76 -59.48
CA LYS A 337 7.64 10.69 -60.10
C LYS A 337 6.39 10.40 -59.29
N LYS A 338 5.25 11.04 -59.66
CA LYS A 338 3.95 10.87 -59.01
C LYS A 338 3.23 9.69 -59.64
N LYS A 339 2.99 8.60 -58.86
CA LYS A 339 2.13 7.48 -59.27
C LYS A 339 0.71 7.66 -58.69
N LYS A 340 -0.23 8.01 -59.52
CA LYS A 340 -1.64 8.23 -59.15
C LYS A 340 -2.24 7.08 -58.35
N SER A 341 -1.91 5.82 -58.70
CA SER A 341 -2.37 4.61 -58.00
C SER A 341 -1.86 4.57 -56.55
N VAL A 342 -0.59 4.94 -56.27
CA VAL A 342 0.00 4.95 -54.93
C VAL A 342 -0.73 6.00 -54.05
N PHE A 343 -1.00 7.15 -54.62
CA PHE A 343 -1.77 8.21 -53.91
C PHE A 343 -3.18 7.74 -53.55
N MET A 344 -3.90 7.17 -54.53
CA MET A 344 -5.28 6.68 -54.31
C MET A 344 -5.31 5.57 -53.25
N THR A 345 -4.41 4.57 -53.38
CA THR A 345 -4.39 3.46 -52.41
C THR A 345 -4.08 3.96 -51.01
N PHE A 346 -3.11 4.86 -50.82
CA PHE A 346 -2.75 5.37 -49.49
C PHE A 346 -3.86 6.21 -48.90
N THR A 347 -4.54 7.02 -49.72
CA THR A 347 -5.69 7.83 -49.30
C THR A 347 -6.87 6.95 -48.88
N ILE A 348 -7.19 5.88 -49.63
CA ILE A 348 -8.26 4.94 -49.29
C ILE A 348 -7.97 4.25 -47.96
N VAL A 349 -6.74 3.75 -47.77
CA VAL A 349 -6.32 3.11 -46.50
C VAL A 349 -6.42 4.09 -45.34
N PHE A 350 -5.92 5.31 -45.52
CA PHE A 350 -5.99 6.34 -44.51
C PHE A 350 -7.44 6.68 -44.12
N VAL A 351 -8.32 6.92 -45.09
CA VAL A 351 -9.75 7.18 -44.85
C VAL A 351 -10.40 6.00 -44.14
N GLY A 352 -10.09 4.76 -44.58
CA GLY A 352 -10.59 3.56 -43.93
C GLY A 352 -10.18 3.47 -42.45
N LEU A 353 -8.90 3.73 -42.14
CA LEU A 353 -8.41 3.78 -40.76
C LEU A 353 -9.05 4.91 -39.95
N ALA A 354 -9.17 6.11 -40.54
CA ALA A 354 -9.78 7.25 -39.86
C ALA A 354 -11.26 6.97 -39.52
N VAL A 355 -12.02 6.35 -40.44
CA VAL A 355 -13.39 5.93 -40.22
C VAL A 355 -13.45 4.83 -39.16
N TYR A 356 -12.60 3.81 -39.25
CA TYR A 356 -12.54 2.74 -38.25
C TYR A 356 -12.30 3.26 -36.85
N PHE A 357 -11.25 4.09 -36.65
CA PHE A 357 -10.95 4.68 -35.34
C PHE A 357 -11.99 5.72 -34.90
N SER A 358 -12.68 6.40 -35.80
CA SER A 358 -13.77 7.29 -35.46
C SER A 358 -15.00 6.55 -34.92
N LEU A 359 -15.27 5.36 -35.46
CA LEU A 359 -16.39 4.50 -35.04
C LEU A 359 -16.03 3.60 -33.85
N SER A 360 -14.73 3.40 -33.56
CA SER A 360 -14.29 2.59 -32.43
C SER A 360 -14.59 3.31 -31.11
N ASP A 361 -15.13 2.55 -30.16
CA ASP A 361 -15.32 2.99 -28.79
C ASP A 361 -14.06 2.66 -28.00
N PHE A 362 -13.22 3.68 -27.79
CA PHE A 362 -12.03 3.54 -26.97
C PHE A 362 -12.44 3.72 -25.51
N LYS A 363 -12.26 2.66 -24.74
CA LYS A 363 -12.43 2.66 -23.30
C LYS A 363 -11.05 2.52 -22.66
N THR A 364 -10.81 3.26 -21.59
CA THR A 364 -9.70 2.96 -20.68
C THR A 364 -9.95 1.62 -19.99
N LYS A 365 -8.93 1.03 -19.37
CA LYS A 365 -9.09 -0.19 -18.57
C LYS A 365 -10.20 -0.02 -17.52
N ASP A 366 -10.26 1.13 -16.88
CA ASP A 366 -11.27 1.48 -15.87
C ASP A 366 -12.67 1.61 -16.46
N GLU A 367 -12.83 2.28 -17.62
CA GLU A 367 -14.10 2.38 -18.34
C GLU A 367 -14.59 1.01 -18.90
N TYR A 368 -13.66 0.05 -19.10
CA TYR A 368 -14.00 -1.29 -19.59
C TYR A 368 -14.50 -2.20 -18.47
N TYR A 369 -13.91 -2.08 -17.27
CA TYR A 369 -14.24 -2.89 -16.10
C TYR A 369 -15.34 -2.28 -15.22
N ASP A 370 -15.78 -1.04 -15.46
CA ASP A 370 -16.91 -0.38 -14.77
C ASP A 370 -18.29 -0.88 -15.24
N VAL A 371 -18.31 -1.98 -15.98
CA VAL A 371 -19.55 -2.69 -16.29
C VAL A 371 -19.94 -3.48 -15.05
N LYS A 372 -20.87 -2.94 -14.26
CA LYS A 372 -21.55 -3.66 -13.18
C LYS A 372 -22.22 -4.90 -13.76
N THR A 373 -21.54 -6.04 -13.68
CA THR A 373 -22.17 -7.33 -13.89
C THR A 373 -23.02 -7.58 -12.64
N SER A 374 -24.32 -7.49 -12.79
CA SER A 374 -25.28 -7.89 -11.78
C SER A 374 -25.46 -9.41 -11.83
N GLY A 375 -24.49 -10.14 -11.25
CA GLY A 375 -24.60 -11.58 -11.06
C GLY A 375 -24.53 -11.88 -9.57
N GLU A 376 -25.49 -12.63 -9.05
CA GLU A 376 -25.38 -13.25 -7.74
C GLU A 376 -24.43 -14.45 -7.87
N VAL A 377 -23.43 -14.51 -7.00
CA VAL A 377 -22.40 -15.56 -6.94
C VAL A 377 -22.74 -16.47 -5.77
N ALA A 378 -23.05 -17.74 -6.04
CA ALA A 378 -23.33 -18.73 -5.02
C ALA A 378 -22.01 -19.20 -4.36
N THR A 379 -21.91 -19.06 -3.05
CA THR A 379 -20.76 -19.48 -2.24
C THR A 379 -21.24 -20.26 -1.03
N TYR A 380 -20.34 -20.98 -0.36
CA TYR A 380 -20.69 -21.80 0.81
C TYR A 380 -19.97 -21.30 2.05
N LEU A 381 -20.66 -21.31 3.19
CA LEU A 381 -20.15 -20.85 4.47
C LEU A 381 -20.43 -21.84 5.60
N GLU A 382 -19.41 -22.10 6.40
CA GLU A 382 -19.50 -22.82 7.68
C GLU A 382 -18.82 -22.00 8.79
N ILE A 383 -19.37 -21.98 10.00
CA ILE A 383 -18.79 -21.30 11.16
C ILE A 383 -18.68 -22.29 12.31
N THR A 384 -17.45 -22.52 12.78
CA THR A 384 -17.13 -23.45 13.86
C THR A 384 -16.42 -22.73 15.01
N GLY A 385 -17.02 -22.75 16.19
CA GLY A 385 -16.51 -22.15 17.41
C GLY A 385 -15.51 -23.03 18.18
N HIS A 386 -15.19 -22.60 19.41
CA HIS A 386 -14.31 -23.32 20.33
C HIS A 386 -14.78 -24.76 20.55
N GLY A 387 -13.82 -25.70 20.69
CA GLY A 387 -14.13 -27.12 20.89
C GLY A 387 -14.90 -27.78 19.75
N LYS A 388 -14.88 -27.20 18.55
CA LYS A 388 -15.61 -27.62 17.34
C LYS A 388 -17.12 -27.44 17.45
N GLU A 389 -17.59 -26.51 18.27
CA GLU A 389 -18.99 -26.13 18.32
C GLU A 389 -19.45 -25.61 16.94
N VAL A 390 -20.52 -26.19 16.40
CA VAL A 390 -21.08 -25.75 15.12
C VAL A 390 -22.02 -24.57 15.36
N ILE A 391 -21.57 -23.35 15.06
CA ILE A 391 -22.36 -22.13 15.12
C ILE A 391 -23.28 -22.02 13.90
N LEU A 392 -22.72 -22.28 12.71
CA LEU A 392 -23.47 -22.36 11.45
C LEU A 392 -22.96 -23.58 10.68
N SER A 393 -23.85 -24.57 10.45
CA SER A 393 -23.53 -25.65 9.50
C SER A 393 -23.45 -25.09 8.07
N GLU A 394 -22.76 -25.77 7.18
CA GLU A 394 -22.63 -25.38 5.78
C GLU A 394 -23.95 -24.82 5.20
N LYS A 395 -23.89 -23.62 4.67
CA LYS A 395 -24.97 -22.89 4.02
C LYS A 395 -24.51 -22.28 2.72
N GLU A 396 -25.37 -22.32 1.73
CA GLU A 396 -25.21 -21.53 0.51
C GLU A 396 -25.56 -20.07 0.82
N ILE A 397 -24.64 -19.16 0.46
CA ILE A 397 -24.77 -17.72 0.67
C ILE A 397 -24.53 -17.05 -0.68
N ASP A 398 -25.57 -16.41 -1.19
CA ASP A 398 -25.50 -15.62 -2.42
C ASP A 398 -24.86 -14.26 -2.09
N ILE A 399 -23.81 -13.92 -2.83
CA ILE A 399 -23.07 -12.66 -2.70
C ILE A 399 -22.98 -11.98 -4.07
N LYS A 400 -22.54 -10.74 -4.09
CA LYS A 400 -22.29 -10.00 -5.33
C LYS A 400 -20.92 -10.37 -5.88
N GLU A 401 -20.76 -10.29 -7.20
CA GLU A 401 -19.45 -10.43 -7.82
C GLU A 401 -18.46 -9.38 -7.25
N GLY A 402 -17.30 -9.86 -6.80
CA GLY A 402 -16.28 -9.03 -6.14
C GLY A 402 -16.47 -8.84 -4.64
N ASP A 403 -17.50 -9.44 -4.02
CA ASP A 403 -17.62 -9.49 -2.57
C ASP A 403 -16.51 -10.34 -1.94
N SER A 404 -16.14 -10.00 -0.70
CA SER A 404 -15.08 -10.67 0.05
C SER A 404 -15.63 -11.72 1.02
N THR A 405 -14.74 -12.52 1.64
CA THR A 405 -15.12 -13.43 2.73
C THR A 405 -15.77 -12.70 3.90
N PHE A 406 -15.43 -11.43 4.13
CA PHE A 406 -16.10 -10.61 5.14
C PHE A 406 -17.50 -10.19 4.70
N ASP A 407 -17.71 -9.84 3.43
CA ASP A 407 -19.05 -9.53 2.90
C ASP A 407 -19.99 -10.73 3.00
N GLN A 408 -19.48 -11.94 2.69
CA GLN A 408 -20.21 -13.19 2.88
C GLN A 408 -20.58 -13.43 4.35
N LEU A 409 -19.63 -13.22 5.29
CA LEU A 409 -19.87 -13.36 6.71
C LEU A 409 -20.95 -12.38 7.21
N LEU A 410 -20.91 -11.12 6.77
CA LEU A 410 -21.94 -10.13 7.12
C LEU A 410 -23.31 -10.47 6.51
N THR A 411 -23.35 -10.99 5.28
CA THR A 411 -24.59 -11.46 4.66
C THR A 411 -25.20 -12.61 5.48
N ALA A 412 -24.39 -13.58 5.88
CA ALA A 412 -24.83 -14.68 6.73
C ALA A 412 -25.23 -14.21 8.13
N SER A 413 -24.51 -13.24 8.71
CA SER A 413 -24.86 -12.59 10.00
C SER A 413 -26.28 -12.03 9.96
N MET A 414 -26.65 -11.33 8.90
CA MET A 414 -27.99 -10.77 8.73
C MET A 414 -29.07 -11.86 8.52
N ILE A 415 -28.77 -12.90 7.72
CA ILE A 415 -29.73 -13.96 7.39
C ILE A 415 -30.01 -14.87 8.60
N TYR A 416 -28.96 -15.21 9.35
CA TYR A 416 -29.04 -16.21 10.45
C TYR A 416 -29.01 -15.57 11.84
N GLU A 417 -29.05 -14.22 11.93
CA GLU A 417 -29.04 -13.45 13.17
C GLU A 417 -27.82 -13.78 14.06
N ILE A 418 -26.65 -13.99 13.43
CA ILE A 418 -25.39 -14.28 14.11
C ILE A 418 -24.65 -12.96 14.36
N PRO A 419 -24.46 -12.50 15.60
CA PRO A 419 -23.74 -11.26 15.87
C PRO A 419 -22.26 -11.40 15.49
N VAL A 420 -21.72 -10.39 14.80
CA VAL A 420 -20.31 -10.30 14.39
C VAL A 420 -19.76 -8.98 14.88
N ASP A 421 -18.69 -9.02 15.67
CA ASP A 421 -17.92 -7.86 16.08
C ASP A 421 -16.59 -7.82 15.34
N TYR A 422 -16.20 -6.66 14.83
CA TYR A 422 -15.02 -6.49 14.02
C TYR A 422 -14.43 -5.08 14.12
N ASN A 423 -13.12 -4.96 13.84
CA ASN A 423 -12.42 -3.70 13.70
C ASN A 423 -11.81 -3.59 12.29
N GLY A 424 -11.42 -2.38 11.91
CA GLY A 424 -10.77 -2.13 10.63
C GLY A 424 -11.72 -1.55 9.58
N SER A 425 -11.25 -1.50 8.34
CA SER A 425 -11.95 -0.84 7.24
C SER A 425 -12.00 -1.71 6.00
N LYS A 426 -13.15 -1.76 5.33
CA LYS A 426 -13.29 -2.36 4.00
C LYS A 426 -12.49 -1.59 2.95
N VAL A 427 -12.43 -0.26 3.07
CA VAL A 427 -11.69 0.62 2.15
C VAL A 427 -10.22 0.23 2.08
N PHE A 428 -9.62 -0.15 3.22
CA PHE A 428 -8.21 -0.57 3.28
C PHE A 428 -8.04 -2.09 3.30
N SER A 429 -9.09 -2.86 3.02
CA SER A 429 -9.05 -4.32 3.09
C SER A 429 -8.39 -4.85 4.38
N SER A 430 -8.64 -4.20 5.51
CA SER A 430 -7.98 -4.42 6.80
C SER A 430 -8.93 -4.87 7.91
N ILE A 431 -10.09 -5.43 7.55
CA ILE A 431 -11.05 -5.92 8.55
C ILE A 431 -10.42 -7.06 9.37
N TYR A 432 -10.55 -6.94 10.67
CA TYR A 432 -10.22 -7.97 11.65
C TYR A 432 -11.47 -8.34 12.43
N VAL A 433 -11.89 -9.60 12.36
CA VAL A 433 -13.07 -10.11 13.07
C VAL A 433 -12.67 -10.46 14.50
N LYS A 434 -13.26 -9.75 15.47
CA LYS A 434 -13.00 -9.89 16.90
C LYS A 434 -13.87 -10.95 17.56
N ALA A 435 -15.14 -11.02 17.18
CA ALA A 435 -16.06 -11.99 17.73
C ALA A 435 -17.11 -12.44 16.71
N ILE A 436 -17.52 -13.71 16.77
CA ILE A 436 -18.69 -14.26 16.07
C ILE A 436 -19.55 -15.00 17.09
N ALA A 437 -20.86 -14.78 17.06
CA ALA A 437 -21.84 -15.37 17.98
C ALA A 437 -21.53 -15.09 19.47
N GLY A 438 -20.89 -13.97 19.80
CA GLY A 438 -20.49 -13.60 21.14
C GLY A 438 -19.20 -14.26 21.64
N MET A 439 -18.56 -15.12 20.86
CA MET A 439 -17.27 -15.73 21.18
C MET A 439 -16.15 -14.81 20.68
N ALA A 440 -15.45 -14.17 21.62
CA ALA A 440 -14.43 -13.15 21.31
C ALA A 440 -13.01 -13.70 21.22
N GLU A 441 -12.13 -12.96 20.57
CA GLU A 441 -10.69 -13.22 20.64
C GLU A 441 -10.21 -13.25 22.10
N PHE A 442 -9.27 -14.13 22.42
CA PHE A 442 -8.68 -14.32 23.76
C PHE A 442 -9.59 -14.95 24.82
N ASP A 443 -10.85 -15.29 24.53
CA ASP A 443 -11.74 -15.93 25.50
C ASP A 443 -11.22 -17.28 26.02
N TYR A 444 -10.43 -17.98 25.22
CA TYR A 444 -9.87 -19.31 25.54
C TYR A 444 -8.33 -19.35 25.57
N GLY A 445 -7.70 -18.19 25.75
CA GLY A 445 -6.24 -18.06 25.89
C GLY A 445 -5.66 -16.96 25.01
N ASN A 446 -4.44 -16.52 25.38
CA ASN A 446 -3.77 -15.35 24.75
C ASN A 446 -3.46 -15.49 23.24
N MET A 447 -3.70 -16.65 22.67
CA MET A 447 -3.50 -16.92 21.24
C MET A 447 -4.79 -17.40 20.56
N SER A 448 -5.91 -17.40 21.29
CA SER A 448 -7.19 -17.83 20.75
C SER A 448 -7.87 -16.71 19.95
N GLY A 449 -8.57 -17.07 18.88
CA GLY A 449 -9.27 -16.11 18.04
C GLY A 449 -9.81 -16.71 16.75
N TRP A 450 -10.40 -15.86 15.93
CA TRP A 450 -11.04 -16.24 14.70
C TRP A 450 -10.08 -16.22 13.51
N THR A 451 -10.17 -17.25 12.69
CA THR A 451 -9.47 -17.35 11.41
C THR A 451 -10.42 -17.87 10.33
N TYR A 452 -10.04 -17.73 9.07
CA TYR A 452 -10.84 -18.26 7.98
C TYR A 452 -10.00 -19.04 6.97
N SER A 453 -10.63 -20.02 6.32
CA SER A 453 -10.08 -20.70 5.15
C SER A 453 -11.03 -20.61 3.98
N VAL A 454 -10.49 -20.66 2.77
CA VAL A 454 -11.24 -20.75 1.52
C VAL A 454 -10.79 -22.00 0.78
N ASN A 455 -11.71 -22.91 0.46
CA ASN A 455 -11.44 -24.18 -0.19
C ASN A 455 -10.39 -25.03 0.56
N GLY A 456 -10.32 -24.91 1.89
CA GLY A 456 -9.38 -25.60 2.76
C GLY A 456 -8.02 -24.94 2.89
N GLU A 457 -7.73 -23.87 2.18
CA GLU A 457 -6.51 -23.08 2.26
C GLU A 457 -6.71 -21.88 3.21
N PHE A 458 -5.70 -21.54 4.01
CA PHE A 458 -5.74 -20.39 4.93
C PHE A 458 -5.04 -19.21 4.26
N PRO A 459 -5.79 -18.21 3.73
CA PRO A 459 -5.18 -17.06 3.07
C PRO A 459 -4.43 -16.17 4.06
N ASN A 460 -3.25 -15.70 3.66
CA ASN A 460 -2.48 -14.75 4.46
C ASN A 460 -2.85 -13.28 4.09
N VAL A 461 -4.15 -13.00 4.04
CA VAL A 461 -4.71 -11.68 3.77
C VAL A 461 -5.94 -11.45 4.65
N SER A 462 -6.30 -10.19 4.89
CA SER A 462 -7.53 -9.85 5.59
C SER A 462 -8.76 -10.46 4.91
N CYS A 463 -9.76 -10.84 5.69
CA CYS A 463 -11.03 -11.38 5.18
C CYS A 463 -11.76 -10.40 4.24
N SER A 464 -11.53 -9.11 4.36
CA SER A 464 -12.09 -8.10 3.44
C SER A 464 -11.29 -7.93 2.15
N ALA A 465 -10.05 -8.46 2.10
CA ALA A 465 -9.22 -8.46 0.91
C ALA A 465 -9.45 -9.67 0.01
N TYR A 466 -9.83 -10.81 0.56
CA TYR A 466 -10.03 -12.03 -0.20
C TYR A 466 -11.38 -12.00 -0.92
N LYS A 467 -11.34 -11.85 -2.25
CA LYS A 467 -12.53 -11.84 -3.10
C LYS A 467 -12.94 -13.27 -3.46
N LEU A 468 -14.23 -13.56 -3.29
CA LEU A 468 -14.81 -14.88 -3.55
C LEU A 468 -15.26 -15.02 -4.99
N SER A 469 -15.21 -16.27 -5.46
CA SER A 469 -15.70 -16.73 -6.74
C SER A 469 -16.86 -17.72 -6.54
N GLU A 470 -17.61 -17.99 -7.61
CA GLU A 470 -18.70 -18.97 -7.58
C GLU A 470 -18.19 -20.36 -7.14
N GLY A 471 -18.90 -20.93 -6.19
CA GLY A 471 -18.59 -22.24 -5.62
C GLY A 471 -17.53 -22.25 -4.53
N ASP A 472 -16.96 -21.08 -4.15
CA ASP A 472 -15.99 -21.01 -3.07
C ASP A 472 -16.63 -21.43 -1.74
N TYR A 473 -15.88 -22.25 -0.99
CA TYR A 473 -16.26 -22.76 0.33
C TYR A 473 -15.43 -22.11 1.41
N VAL A 474 -16.07 -21.27 2.23
CA VAL A 474 -15.45 -20.51 3.31
C VAL A 474 -15.75 -21.18 4.65
N ARG A 475 -14.74 -21.33 5.49
CA ARG A 475 -14.91 -21.78 6.88
C ARG A 475 -14.31 -20.75 7.82
N TRP A 476 -15.14 -20.24 8.73
CA TRP A 476 -14.68 -19.49 9.89
C TRP A 476 -14.47 -20.44 11.06
N ILE A 477 -13.29 -20.37 11.66
CA ILE A 477 -12.87 -21.35 12.68
C ILE A 477 -12.28 -20.57 13.86
N TYR A 478 -12.78 -20.87 15.07
CA TYR A 478 -12.14 -20.40 16.29
C TYR A 478 -10.96 -21.28 16.64
N THR A 479 -9.77 -20.70 16.81
CA THR A 479 -8.56 -21.44 17.18
C THR A 479 -8.14 -21.10 18.60
N ASP A 480 -7.65 -22.10 19.38
CA ASP A 480 -7.24 -21.93 20.76
C ASP A 480 -5.77 -21.51 20.91
N ASP A 481 -4.94 -21.78 19.91
CA ASP A 481 -3.48 -21.59 19.98
C ASP A 481 -2.89 -20.82 18.78
N GLY A 482 -3.74 -20.23 17.96
CA GLY A 482 -3.34 -19.50 16.76
C GLY A 482 -2.77 -20.37 15.64
N LYS A 483 -2.78 -21.72 15.81
CA LYS A 483 -2.32 -22.64 14.77
C LYS A 483 -3.46 -23.02 13.86
N VAL A 484 -3.26 -22.80 12.59
CA VAL A 484 -4.20 -23.12 11.52
C VAL A 484 -3.66 -24.27 10.69
N GLY A 485 -4.50 -25.29 10.48
CA GLY A 485 -4.21 -26.34 9.50
C GLY A 485 -3.35 -27.52 10.00
N GLN A 486 -3.42 -27.86 11.28
CA GLN A 486 -2.91 -29.18 11.78
C GLN A 486 -4.04 -30.14 12.06
#